data_8f33fb0a30126c5e6cb8045a2d1556be
#
_entry.id   8f33fb0a30126c5e6cb8045a2d1556be
#
_cell.length_a   1.000
_cell.length_b   1.000
_cell.length_c   1.000
_cell.angle_alpha   90.00
_cell.angle_beta   90.00
_cell.angle_gamma   90.00
#
_symmetry.space_group_name_H-M   'P 1'
#
loop_
_entity.id
_entity.type
_entity.pdbx_description
1 polymer ?
#
loop_
_entity_poly.entity_id
_entity_poly.type
_entity_poly.pdbx_seq_one_letter_code
_entity_poly.pdbx_strand_id
1 'polypeptide(L)'
;MTIKVAINGYGRIGRNVLRAFYEGGKKQDIQIVAINDLGDAKSNAHLTRYDTAHGKFPGTVEVDGDNMIVNGDVIRVFAQRNPAEIPWGDLGVDVVLECTGFFTTKEKASAHLKGGAKKVIISAPGGKDVDATIVYGVNQNVLKSTDTVISNASCTTNCLAPLVKPLNDAIGLETGLMTTVHAYTNDQVLSDVMHEDLRRARSATMSMIPTKTGAAAAVGLVLPELNGKLDGFAIRVPTINVSLVDLSFIAKRDTTVEEINALMKAAAEGDLKEVLTYQTEPLVSVDFNHNPASSNFDSTLTKVSGRLVKVSSWYDNEWGFSNRMLDTTVALMTAK
;
A
#
# COMPACT_ATOMS: atom_id res chain seq x y z
N MET A 1 6.95 22.45 -9.75
CA MET A 1 5.61 22.53 -10.41
C MET A 1 4.72 21.58 -9.64
N THR A 2 3.65 22.07 -9.03
CA THR A 2 2.77 21.26 -8.18
C THR A 2 2.04 20.21 -9.01
N ILE A 3 2.08 18.96 -8.57
CA ILE A 3 1.46 17.80 -9.23
C ILE A 3 -0.03 17.78 -8.87
N LYS A 4 -0.91 17.90 -9.85
CA LYS A 4 -2.36 17.79 -9.63
C LYS A 4 -2.80 16.34 -9.63
N VAL A 5 -3.37 15.90 -8.51
CA VAL A 5 -3.78 14.52 -8.26
C VAL A 5 -5.29 14.41 -8.12
N ALA A 6 -5.87 13.39 -8.74
CA ALA A 6 -7.23 12.97 -8.48
C ALA A 6 -7.25 11.54 -7.91
N ILE A 7 -8.27 11.23 -7.11
CA ILE A 7 -8.44 9.91 -6.50
C ILE A 7 -9.74 9.29 -7.05
N ASN A 8 -9.63 8.16 -7.73
CA ASN A 8 -10.77 7.36 -8.17
C ASN A 8 -11.01 6.19 -7.22
N GLY A 9 -12.18 6.15 -6.59
CA GLY A 9 -12.49 5.24 -5.49
C GLY A 9 -12.07 5.83 -4.13
N TYR A 10 -13.05 6.40 -3.44
CA TYR A 10 -12.84 7.04 -2.16
C TYR A 10 -13.21 6.11 -0.98
N GLY A 11 -12.86 4.83 -1.13
CA GLY A 11 -12.93 3.78 -0.10
C GLY A 11 -11.81 3.92 0.94
N ARG A 12 -11.42 2.81 1.58
CA ARG A 12 -10.38 2.83 2.63
C ARG A 12 -9.10 3.50 2.15
N ILE A 13 -8.52 3.03 1.04
CA ILE A 13 -7.22 3.53 0.55
C ILE A 13 -7.34 4.97 0.03
N GLY A 14 -8.32 5.28 -0.81
CA GLY A 14 -8.47 6.64 -1.34
C GLY A 14 -8.64 7.70 -0.25
N ARG A 15 -9.44 7.42 0.81
CA ARG A 15 -9.57 8.33 1.96
C ARG A 15 -8.28 8.45 2.75
N ASN A 16 -7.59 7.33 2.99
CA ASN A 16 -6.34 7.36 3.74
C ASN A 16 -5.22 8.06 2.97
N VAL A 17 -5.19 7.99 1.64
CA VAL A 17 -4.26 8.80 0.82
C VAL A 17 -4.51 10.29 1.03
N LEU A 18 -5.77 10.74 0.96
CA LEU A 18 -6.11 12.14 1.23
C LEU A 18 -5.73 12.53 2.66
N ARG A 19 -6.10 11.72 3.64
CA ARG A 19 -5.77 11.98 5.04
C ARG A 19 -4.27 12.02 5.27
N ALA A 20 -3.51 11.06 4.75
CA ALA A 20 -2.06 11.00 4.88
C ALA A 20 -1.38 12.25 4.30
N PHE A 21 -1.87 12.76 3.18
CA PHE A 21 -1.37 14.01 2.60
C PHE A 21 -1.54 15.20 3.55
N TYR A 22 -2.74 15.40 4.12
CA TYR A 22 -2.99 16.52 5.01
C TYR A 22 -2.36 16.32 6.40
N GLU A 23 -2.45 15.14 6.97
CA GLU A 23 -1.90 14.82 8.30
C GLU A 23 -0.37 14.78 8.29
N GLY A 24 0.24 14.40 7.16
CA GLY A 24 1.68 14.48 6.94
C GLY A 24 2.24 15.88 6.70
N GLY A 25 1.39 16.92 6.76
CA GLY A 25 1.79 18.32 6.59
C GLY A 25 2.07 18.73 5.15
N LYS A 26 1.46 18.03 4.19
CA LYS A 26 1.61 18.31 2.74
C LYS A 26 3.09 18.30 2.30
N LYS A 27 3.84 17.31 2.76
CA LYS A 27 5.28 17.18 2.50
C LYS A 27 5.65 17.09 1.01
N GLN A 28 4.75 16.51 0.20
CA GLN A 28 4.96 16.38 -1.22
C GLN A 28 4.43 17.61 -1.96
N ASP A 29 5.06 17.95 -3.10
CA ASP A 29 4.56 19.01 -4.00
C ASP A 29 3.35 18.52 -4.83
N ILE A 30 2.27 18.22 -4.12
CA ILE A 30 1.01 17.65 -4.62
C ILE A 30 -0.15 18.59 -4.28
N GLN A 31 -1.14 18.64 -5.17
CA GLN A 31 -2.44 19.20 -4.92
C GLN A 31 -3.52 18.16 -5.27
N ILE A 32 -4.32 17.74 -4.29
CA ILE A 32 -5.49 16.88 -4.55
C ILE A 32 -6.62 17.78 -5.01
N VAL A 33 -7.01 17.65 -6.28
CA VAL A 33 -8.00 18.55 -6.94
C VAL A 33 -9.38 17.91 -7.08
N ALA A 34 -9.46 16.57 -7.08
CA ALA A 34 -10.73 15.86 -7.23
C ALA A 34 -10.71 14.47 -6.59
N ILE A 35 -11.91 14.03 -6.24
CA ILE A 35 -12.20 12.62 -5.91
C ILE A 35 -13.39 12.16 -6.75
N ASN A 36 -13.43 10.86 -7.06
CA ASN A 36 -14.59 10.21 -7.65
C ASN A 36 -15.00 9.01 -6.80
N ASP A 37 -16.24 8.98 -6.39
CA ASP A 37 -16.86 7.85 -5.69
C ASP A 37 -18.37 7.89 -5.95
N LEU A 38 -19.05 6.75 -5.84
CA LEU A 38 -20.49 6.68 -6.09
C LEU A 38 -21.33 7.31 -4.97
N GLY A 39 -20.72 7.63 -3.84
CA GLY A 39 -21.31 8.42 -2.76
C GLY A 39 -21.29 9.92 -3.06
N ASP A 40 -22.20 10.67 -2.41
CA ASP A 40 -22.25 12.13 -2.50
C ASP A 40 -21.13 12.81 -1.68
N ALA A 41 -20.94 14.11 -1.91
CA ALA A 41 -19.93 14.91 -1.20
C ALA A 41 -20.14 14.90 0.33
N LYS A 42 -21.39 14.88 0.80
CA LYS A 42 -21.72 14.87 2.23
C LYS A 42 -21.30 13.57 2.91
N SER A 43 -21.58 12.43 2.28
CA SER A 43 -21.17 11.11 2.76
C SER A 43 -19.66 10.95 2.78
N ASN A 44 -18.98 11.40 1.72
CA ASN A 44 -17.52 11.37 1.60
C ASN A 44 -16.86 12.27 2.66
N ALA A 45 -17.40 13.47 2.89
CA ALA A 45 -16.92 14.37 3.94
C ALA A 45 -17.11 13.77 5.34
N HIS A 46 -18.24 13.12 5.61
CA HIS A 46 -18.49 12.45 6.89
C HIS A 46 -17.44 11.36 7.16
N LEU A 47 -17.21 10.49 6.18
CA LEU A 47 -16.24 9.39 6.29
C LEU A 47 -14.78 9.88 6.29
N THR A 48 -14.50 11.08 5.79
CA THR A 48 -13.20 11.72 5.92
C THR A 48 -12.96 12.22 7.35
N ARG A 49 -14.00 12.78 7.98
CA ARG A 49 -13.91 13.29 9.37
C ARG A 49 -13.75 12.19 10.40
N TYR A 50 -14.43 11.05 10.19
CA TYR A 50 -14.55 9.99 11.21
C TYR A 50 -14.15 8.65 10.62
N ASP A 51 -13.16 8.02 11.23
CA ASP A 51 -12.66 6.71 10.83
C ASP A 51 -12.47 5.83 12.05
N THR A 52 -12.98 4.60 12.00
CA THR A 52 -12.93 3.68 13.15
C THR A 52 -11.49 3.25 13.46
N ALA A 53 -10.67 3.03 12.43
CA ALA A 53 -9.29 2.58 12.60
C ALA A 53 -8.33 3.76 12.89
N HIS A 54 -8.51 4.89 12.17
CA HIS A 54 -7.59 6.03 12.20
C HIS A 54 -8.10 7.22 13.02
N GLY A 55 -9.28 7.11 13.63
CA GLY A 55 -9.84 8.15 14.48
C GLY A 55 -10.35 9.38 13.72
N LYS A 56 -10.57 10.45 14.46
CA LYS A 56 -11.08 11.70 13.92
C LYS A 56 -9.98 12.43 13.13
N PHE A 57 -10.34 12.95 11.95
CA PHE A 57 -9.44 13.77 11.15
C PHE A 57 -9.05 15.05 11.92
N PRO A 58 -7.76 15.41 12.04
CA PRO A 58 -7.31 16.53 12.86
C PRO A 58 -7.41 17.90 12.14
N GLY A 59 -8.28 18.02 11.16
CA GLY A 59 -8.49 19.23 10.39
C GLY A 59 -9.97 19.52 10.15
N THR A 60 -10.25 20.46 9.24
CA THR A 60 -11.61 20.82 8.83
C THR A 60 -11.99 20.10 7.56
N VAL A 61 -13.23 19.64 7.47
CA VAL A 61 -13.83 19.09 6.26
C VAL A 61 -15.23 19.66 6.15
N GLU A 62 -15.46 20.49 5.14
CA GLU A 62 -16.74 21.14 4.85
C GLU A 62 -17.27 20.67 3.50
N VAL A 63 -18.51 20.99 3.19
CA VAL A 63 -19.17 20.67 1.91
C VAL A 63 -19.83 21.93 1.36
N ASP A 64 -19.56 22.22 0.10
CA ASP A 64 -20.23 23.27 -0.66
C ASP A 64 -20.65 22.70 -2.02
N GLY A 65 -21.95 22.45 -2.18
CA GLY A 65 -22.49 21.77 -3.36
C GLY A 65 -21.84 20.39 -3.58
N ASP A 66 -21.25 20.20 -4.75
CA ASP A 66 -20.52 19.00 -5.14
C ASP A 66 -19.01 19.09 -4.80
N ASN A 67 -18.61 20.00 -3.92
CA ASN A 67 -17.23 20.11 -3.48
C ASN A 67 -17.09 19.69 -2.03
N MET A 68 -15.96 19.05 -1.71
CA MET A 68 -15.48 18.87 -0.37
C MET A 68 -14.33 19.86 -0.13
N ILE A 69 -14.37 20.58 0.99
CA ILE A 69 -13.36 21.58 1.34
C ILE A 69 -12.58 21.02 2.52
N VAL A 70 -11.31 20.71 2.30
CA VAL A 70 -10.42 20.10 3.33
C VAL A 70 -9.33 21.10 3.69
N ASN A 71 -9.32 21.56 4.94
CA ASN A 71 -8.39 22.60 5.40
C ASN A 71 -8.33 23.84 4.48
N GLY A 72 -9.46 24.19 3.86
CA GLY A 72 -9.58 25.31 2.94
C GLY A 72 -9.31 24.95 1.46
N ASP A 73 -8.76 23.79 1.15
CA ASP A 73 -8.57 23.36 -0.25
C ASP A 73 -9.88 22.81 -0.82
N VAL A 74 -10.28 23.29 -2.00
CA VAL A 74 -11.49 22.86 -2.69
C VAL A 74 -11.19 21.60 -3.50
N ILE A 75 -11.90 20.51 -3.23
CA ILE A 75 -11.78 19.23 -3.91
C ILE A 75 -13.10 18.91 -4.59
N ARG A 76 -13.09 18.80 -5.92
CA ARG A 76 -14.28 18.45 -6.69
C ARG A 76 -14.67 16.99 -6.43
N VAL A 77 -15.95 16.73 -6.17
CA VAL A 77 -16.49 15.38 -5.99
C VAL A 77 -17.28 14.96 -7.22
N PHE A 78 -16.88 13.87 -7.86
CA PHE A 78 -17.60 13.23 -8.95
C PHE A 78 -18.27 11.94 -8.46
N ALA A 79 -19.34 11.53 -9.16
CA ALA A 79 -20.05 10.27 -8.90
C ALA A 79 -20.26 9.50 -10.23
N GLN A 80 -19.14 9.19 -10.91
CA GLN A 80 -19.15 8.60 -12.24
C GLN A 80 -18.59 7.18 -12.24
N ARG A 81 -19.34 6.22 -12.84
CA ARG A 81 -18.92 4.81 -12.92
C ARG A 81 -17.85 4.56 -13.99
N ASN A 82 -17.96 5.27 -15.11
CA ASN A 82 -17.03 5.11 -16.23
C ASN A 82 -15.88 6.11 -16.13
N PRO A 83 -14.64 5.67 -15.87
CA PRO A 83 -13.50 6.55 -15.74
C PRO A 83 -13.21 7.41 -16.96
N ALA A 84 -13.58 6.93 -18.16
CA ALA A 84 -13.38 7.68 -19.40
C ALA A 84 -14.31 8.92 -19.54
N GLU A 85 -15.37 9.01 -18.73
CA GLU A 85 -16.33 10.10 -18.75
C GLU A 85 -16.06 11.14 -17.67
N ILE A 86 -15.04 10.93 -16.82
CA ILE A 86 -14.65 11.90 -15.82
C ILE A 86 -13.71 12.93 -16.47
N PRO A 87 -14.02 14.23 -16.42
CA PRO A 87 -13.27 15.25 -17.15
C PRO A 87 -11.99 15.67 -16.41
N TRP A 88 -11.06 14.73 -16.25
CA TRP A 88 -9.77 14.97 -15.58
C TRP A 88 -8.95 16.07 -16.27
N GLY A 89 -9.05 16.14 -17.60
CA GLY A 89 -8.36 17.16 -18.41
C GLY A 89 -8.78 18.58 -18.08
N ASP A 90 -10.08 18.82 -17.79
CA ASP A 90 -10.62 20.14 -17.46
C ASP A 90 -10.04 20.67 -16.12
N LEU A 91 -9.67 19.78 -15.22
CA LEU A 91 -9.02 20.11 -13.95
C LEU A 91 -7.48 20.13 -14.06
N GLY A 92 -6.94 19.73 -15.21
CA GLY A 92 -5.50 19.62 -15.44
C GLY A 92 -4.84 18.54 -14.58
N VAL A 93 -5.52 17.41 -14.37
CA VAL A 93 -5.02 16.29 -13.55
C VAL A 93 -3.78 15.67 -14.19
N ASP A 94 -2.68 15.64 -13.44
CA ASP A 94 -1.46 15.00 -13.85
C ASP A 94 -1.50 13.49 -13.57
N VAL A 95 -1.96 13.09 -12.38
CA VAL A 95 -1.99 11.67 -11.95
C VAL A 95 -3.35 11.34 -11.35
N VAL A 96 -3.94 10.23 -11.80
CA VAL A 96 -5.07 9.59 -11.12
C VAL A 96 -4.55 8.45 -10.25
N LEU A 97 -4.94 8.44 -8.98
CA LEU A 97 -4.76 7.31 -8.07
C LEU A 97 -6.00 6.43 -8.18
N GLU A 98 -5.83 5.26 -8.79
CA GLU A 98 -6.91 4.29 -8.99
C GLU A 98 -7.04 3.40 -7.75
N CYS A 99 -8.03 3.71 -6.91
CA CYS A 99 -8.24 3.10 -5.60
C CYS A 99 -9.54 2.29 -5.50
N THR A 100 -10.22 2.00 -6.62
CA THR A 100 -11.47 1.23 -6.61
C THR A 100 -11.28 -0.27 -6.44
N GLY A 101 -10.12 -0.80 -6.85
CA GLY A 101 -9.86 -2.24 -6.95
C GLY A 101 -10.48 -2.91 -8.19
N PHE A 102 -11.17 -2.16 -9.08
CA PHE A 102 -11.81 -2.71 -10.29
C PHE A 102 -10.95 -2.55 -11.55
N PHE A 103 -10.20 -1.46 -11.67
CA PHE A 103 -9.42 -1.12 -12.85
C PHE A 103 -7.93 -1.44 -12.61
N THR A 104 -7.62 -2.73 -12.42
CA THR A 104 -6.29 -3.19 -11.99
C THR A 104 -5.36 -3.65 -13.12
N THR A 105 -5.80 -3.56 -14.39
CA THR A 105 -4.95 -3.81 -15.56
C THR A 105 -4.65 -2.49 -16.27
N LYS A 106 -3.57 -2.43 -17.05
CA LYS A 106 -3.25 -1.25 -17.87
C LYS A 106 -4.39 -0.92 -18.81
N GLU A 107 -4.95 -1.94 -19.50
CA GLU A 107 -6.09 -1.78 -20.38
C GLU A 107 -7.26 -1.04 -19.71
N LYS A 108 -7.70 -1.53 -18.54
CA LYS A 108 -8.82 -0.94 -17.80
C LYS A 108 -8.48 0.45 -17.24
N ALA A 109 -7.32 0.60 -16.60
CA ALA A 109 -6.90 1.84 -15.96
C ALA A 109 -6.63 2.96 -16.99
N SER A 110 -6.28 2.61 -18.23
CA SER A 110 -6.12 3.58 -19.33
C SER A 110 -7.41 4.35 -19.68
N ALA A 111 -8.57 3.93 -19.16
CA ALA A 111 -9.80 4.71 -19.29
C ALA A 111 -9.65 6.11 -18.68
N HIS A 112 -8.86 6.29 -17.61
CA HIS A 112 -8.56 7.59 -17.03
C HIS A 112 -7.78 8.52 -17.98
N LEU A 113 -6.90 7.96 -18.82
CA LEU A 113 -6.15 8.73 -19.82
C LEU A 113 -7.10 9.31 -20.88
N LYS A 114 -8.19 8.59 -21.22
CA LYS A 114 -9.25 9.09 -22.11
C LYS A 114 -10.00 10.27 -21.50
N GLY A 115 -10.15 10.31 -20.17
CA GLY A 115 -10.70 11.43 -19.43
C GLY A 115 -9.75 12.64 -19.32
N GLY A 116 -8.52 12.53 -19.84
CA GLY A 116 -7.53 13.60 -19.89
C GLY A 116 -6.48 13.59 -18.77
N ALA A 117 -6.44 12.56 -17.93
CA ALA A 117 -5.32 12.36 -16.99
C ALA A 117 -4.04 12.02 -17.78
N LYS A 118 -2.88 12.48 -17.29
CA LYS A 118 -1.59 12.18 -17.95
C LYS A 118 -1.04 10.80 -17.55
N LYS A 119 -1.21 10.41 -16.29
CA LYS A 119 -0.69 9.15 -15.72
C LYS A 119 -1.68 8.55 -14.73
N VAL A 120 -1.54 7.24 -14.46
CA VAL A 120 -2.37 6.49 -13.50
C VAL A 120 -1.49 5.63 -12.60
N ILE A 121 -1.77 5.61 -11.30
CA ILE A 121 -1.17 4.69 -10.33
C ILE A 121 -2.28 3.81 -9.76
N ILE A 122 -2.16 2.50 -9.97
CA ILE A 122 -3.09 1.50 -9.44
C ILE A 122 -2.70 1.16 -7.99
N SER A 123 -3.62 1.31 -7.04
CA SER A 123 -3.41 1.01 -5.61
C SER A 123 -3.59 -0.48 -5.26
N ALA A 124 -3.26 -1.36 -6.18
CA ALA A 124 -3.40 -2.81 -6.06
C ALA A 124 -2.34 -3.49 -6.94
N PRO A 125 -2.10 -4.80 -6.79
CA PRO A 125 -1.31 -5.55 -7.76
C PRO A 125 -1.86 -5.34 -9.17
N GLY A 126 -1.00 -4.83 -10.05
CA GLY A 126 -1.35 -4.58 -11.45
C GLY A 126 -1.35 -5.85 -12.28
N GLY A 127 -2.03 -5.80 -13.44
CA GLY A 127 -1.90 -6.81 -14.48
C GLY A 127 -0.46 -6.91 -15.02
N LYS A 128 -0.18 -7.94 -15.82
CA LYS A 128 1.14 -8.12 -16.43
C LYS A 128 1.47 -7.05 -17.49
N ASP A 129 0.47 -6.27 -17.86
CA ASP A 129 0.51 -5.24 -18.91
C ASP A 129 0.83 -3.83 -18.38
N VAL A 130 0.92 -3.61 -17.08
CA VAL A 130 1.33 -2.31 -16.51
C VAL A 130 2.78 -1.98 -16.86
N ASP A 131 3.10 -0.69 -17.00
CA ASP A 131 4.44 -0.24 -17.40
C ASP A 131 5.50 -0.61 -16.36
N ALA A 132 5.14 -0.51 -15.07
CA ALA A 132 6.00 -0.92 -13.96
C ALA A 132 5.17 -1.30 -12.73
N THR A 133 5.70 -2.20 -11.91
CA THR A 133 5.25 -2.45 -10.53
C THR A 133 6.28 -1.89 -9.57
N ILE A 134 5.87 -0.98 -8.72
CA ILE A 134 6.75 -0.21 -7.84
C ILE A 134 6.51 -0.52 -6.38
N VAL A 135 7.59 -0.72 -5.65
CA VAL A 135 7.66 -0.60 -4.20
C VAL A 135 8.65 0.51 -3.89
N TYR A 136 8.13 1.64 -3.42
CA TYR A 136 8.96 2.82 -3.11
C TYR A 136 9.98 2.49 -2.01
N GLY A 137 11.21 2.97 -2.18
CA GLY A 137 12.38 2.61 -1.38
C GLY A 137 13.16 1.40 -1.95
N VAL A 138 12.53 0.59 -2.80
CA VAL A 138 13.14 -0.63 -3.35
C VAL A 138 13.51 -0.49 -4.83
N ASN A 139 12.57 -0.08 -5.68
CA ASN A 139 12.78 -0.07 -7.13
C ASN A 139 12.19 1.15 -7.86
N GLN A 140 11.87 2.26 -7.21
CA GLN A 140 11.32 3.45 -7.89
C GLN A 140 12.25 4.01 -8.98
N ASN A 141 13.52 3.66 -8.95
CA ASN A 141 14.53 4.06 -9.94
C ASN A 141 14.32 3.42 -11.33
N VAL A 142 13.46 2.40 -11.45
CA VAL A 142 13.13 1.80 -12.77
C VAL A 142 12.08 2.61 -13.54
N LEU A 143 11.42 3.57 -12.88
CA LEU A 143 10.41 4.43 -13.50
C LEU A 143 11.01 5.26 -14.63
N LYS A 144 10.22 5.43 -15.69
CA LYS A 144 10.55 6.24 -16.87
C LYS A 144 9.53 7.35 -17.07
N SER A 145 9.97 8.46 -17.66
CA SER A 145 9.05 9.56 -18.04
C SER A 145 7.92 9.09 -18.97
N THR A 146 8.15 8.03 -19.76
CA THR A 146 7.18 7.44 -20.69
C THR A 146 6.15 6.52 -20.04
N ASP A 147 6.34 6.11 -18.78
CA ASP A 147 5.39 5.26 -18.07
C ASP A 147 4.09 6.02 -17.81
N THR A 148 2.97 5.42 -18.18
CA THR A 148 1.64 6.04 -18.10
C THR A 148 0.72 5.36 -17.10
N VAL A 149 0.83 4.05 -16.94
CA VAL A 149 0.01 3.25 -16.01
C VAL A 149 0.92 2.30 -15.25
N ILE A 150 1.08 2.57 -13.95
CA ILE A 150 1.91 1.76 -13.06
C ILE A 150 1.08 1.18 -11.90
N SER A 151 1.64 0.16 -11.25
CA SER A 151 1.08 -0.42 -10.03
C SER A 151 1.98 -0.10 -8.82
N ASN A 152 1.36 0.27 -7.70
CA ASN A 152 2.04 0.40 -6.40
C ASN A 152 2.12 -0.93 -5.63
N ALA A 153 1.95 -2.08 -6.31
CA ALA A 153 1.89 -3.42 -5.73
C ALA A 153 0.79 -3.57 -4.65
N SER A 154 0.97 -4.48 -3.69
CA SER A 154 0.08 -4.64 -2.53
C SER A 154 0.72 -4.09 -1.25
N CYS A 155 -0.09 -3.85 -0.23
CA CYS A 155 0.40 -3.47 1.10
C CYS A 155 1.38 -4.49 1.67
N THR A 156 1.09 -5.79 1.50
CA THR A 156 1.96 -6.88 1.95
C THR A 156 3.29 -6.90 1.17
N THR A 157 3.27 -6.68 -0.15
CA THR A 157 4.50 -6.59 -0.95
C THR A 157 5.32 -5.36 -0.55
N ASN A 158 4.67 -4.24 -0.23
CA ASN A 158 5.33 -3.04 0.29
C ASN A 158 6.01 -3.26 1.65
N CYS A 159 5.47 -4.16 2.48
CA CYS A 159 6.14 -4.57 3.72
C CYS A 159 7.28 -5.57 3.46
N LEU A 160 7.03 -6.57 2.62
CA LEU A 160 7.95 -7.71 2.42
C LEU A 160 9.20 -7.30 1.62
N ALA A 161 9.08 -6.50 0.58
CA ALA A 161 10.22 -6.16 -0.27
C ALA A 161 11.33 -5.36 0.47
N PRO A 162 11.02 -4.32 1.26
CA PRO A 162 12.02 -3.66 2.11
C PRO A 162 12.61 -4.56 3.20
N LEU A 163 11.87 -5.56 3.66
CA LEU A 163 12.35 -6.56 4.62
C LEU A 163 13.39 -7.49 3.99
N VAL A 164 13.12 -8.01 2.79
CA VAL A 164 13.97 -9.02 2.16
C VAL A 164 15.16 -8.43 1.41
N LYS A 165 15.06 -7.20 0.89
CA LYS A 165 16.14 -6.59 0.10
C LYS A 165 17.46 -6.54 0.84
N PRO A 166 17.60 -5.92 2.03
CA PRO A 166 18.87 -5.86 2.74
C PRO A 166 19.40 -7.23 3.14
N LEU A 167 18.51 -8.17 3.47
CA LEU A 167 18.90 -9.55 3.82
C LEU A 167 19.42 -10.30 2.61
N ASN A 168 18.75 -10.18 1.46
CA ASN A 168 19.21 -10.81 0.22
C ASN A 168 20.55 -10.23 -0.25
N ASP A 169 20.71 -8.93 -0.17
CA ASP A 169 21.93 -8.24 -0.60
C ASP A 169 23.15 -8.67 0.25
N ALA A 170 22.97 -8.88 1.57
CA ALA A 170 24.06 -9.17 2.49
C ALA A 170 24.39 -10.67 2.66
N ILE A 171 23.37 -11.51 2.81
CA ILE A 171 23.55 -12.94 3.12
C ILE A 171 22.95 -13.88 2.06
N GLY A 172 22.26 -13.32 1.07
CA GLY A 172 21.54 -14.06 0.03
C GLY A 172 20.35 -14.83 0.56
N LEU A 173 19.32 -14.96 -0.27
CA LEU A 173 18.11 -15.73 0.00
C LEU A 173 17.97 -16.80 -1.06
N GLU A 174 17.99 -18.08 -0.66
CA GLU A 174 17.81 -19.23 -1.56
C GLU A 174 16.33 -19.47 -1.85
N THR A 175 15.53 -19.62 -0.79
CA THR A 175 14.09 -19.83 -0.85
C THR A 175 13.46 -19.43 0.47
N GLY A 176 12.17 -19.07 0.45
CA GLY A 176 11.47 -18.68 1.66
C GLY A 176 9.95 -18.84 1.55
N LEU A 177 9.32 -19.03 2.71
CA LEU A 177 7.88 -19.10 2.86
C LEU A 177 7.39 -17.99 3.79
N MET A 178 6.40 -17.24 3.34
CA MET A 178 5.82 -16.13 4.06
C MET A 178 4.37 -16.43 4.45
N THR A 179 4.04 -16.15 5.69
CA THR A 179 2.65 -16.02 6.13
C THR A 179 2.40 -14.56 6.50
N THR A 180 1.38 -13.94 5.92
CA THR A 180 0.91 -12.68 6.48
C THR A 180 -0.30 -12.92 7.37
N VAL A 181 -0.15 -12.58 8.66
CA VAL A 181 -1.27 -12.47 9.59
C VAL A 181 -1.89 -11.10 9.35
N HIS A 182 -3.02 -11.07 8.63
CA HIS A 182 -3.52 -9.86 8.00
C HIS A 182 -4.86 -9.42 8.61
N ALA A 183 -4.98 -8.15 8.92
CA ALA A 183 -6.26 -7.56 9.27
C ALA A 183 -7.30 -7.84 8.18
N TYR A 184 -8.58 -8.01 8.56
CA TYR A 184 -9.64 -8.15 7.57
C TYR A 184 -9.78 -6.85 6.74
N THR A 185 -10.27 -6.99 5.53
CA THR A 185 -10.58 -5.87 4.63
C THR A 185 -12.01 -6.01 4.12
N ASN A 186 -12.49 -5.05 3.34
CA ASN A 186 -13.82 -5.12 2.73
C ASN A 186 -14.02 -6.29 1.75
N ASP A 187 -12.97 -7.04 1.44
CA ASP A 187 -13.05 -8.31 0.71
C ASP A 187 -13.60 -9.46 1.59
N GLN A 188 -13.50 -9.34 2.91
CA GLN A 188 -14.10 -10.26 3.86
C GLN A 188 -15.53 -9.85 4.20
N VAL A 189 -16.35 -10.83 4.63
CA VAL A 189 -17.77 -10.64 4.94
C VAL A 189 -18.02 -10.65 6.45
N LEU A 190 -19.04 -9.92 6.90
CA LEU A 190 -19.40 -9.87 8.33
C LEU A 190 -20.03 -11.18 8.83
N SER A 191 -20.87 -11.80 8.01
CA SER A 191 -21.53 -13.08 8.28
C SER A 191 -21.50 -13.96 7.03
N ASP A 192 -21.70 -15.26 7.21
CA ASP A 192 -21.57 -16.25 6.14
C ASP A 192 -22.45 -15.91 4.93
N VAL A 193 -21.84 -15.84 3.75
CA VAL A 193 -22.50 -15.53 2.48
C VAL A 193 -21.77 -16.22 1.33
N MET A 194 -22.42 -16.40 0.19
CA MET A 194 -21.78 -16.97 -1.00
C MET A 194 -20.53 -16.17 -1.43
N HIS A 195 -19.44 -16.90 -1.65
CA HIS A 195 -18.17 -16.37 -2.16
C HIS A 195 -17.46 -17.48 -2.95
N GLU A 196 -16.70 -17.14 -3.98
CA GLU A 196 -15.92 -18.11 -4.79
C GLU A 196 -14.89 -18.89 -3.94
N ASP A 197 -14.21 -18.20 -3.01
CA ASP A 197 -13.39 -18.84 -1.99
C ASP A 197 -14.26 -19.17 -0.78
N LEU A 198 -14.48 -20.47 -0.54
CA LEU A 198 -15.35 -20.94 0.56
C LEU A 198 -14.83 -20.56 1.96
N ARG A 199 -13.56 -20.27 2.11
CA ARG A 199 -13.00 -19.75 3.37
C ARG A 199 -13.36 -18.27 3.55
N ARG A 200 -13.32 -17.46 2.48
CA ARG A 200 -13.75 -16.05 2.50
C ARG A 200 -15.26 -15.89 2.62
N ALA A 201 -16.02 -16.94 2.36
CA ALA A 201 -17.47 -16.98 2.57
C ALA A 201 -17.88 -16.91 4.05
N ARG A 202 -16.93 -17.04 4.99
CA ARG A 202 -17.19 -17.11 6.42
C ARG A 202 -16.96 -15.78 7.12
N SER A 203 -17.60 -15.61 8.28
CA SER A 203 -17.55 -14.39 9.10
C SER A 203 -16.10 -14.02 9.48
N ALA A 204 -15.67 -12.84 9.07
CA ALA A 204 -14.35 -12.29 9.37
C ALA A 204 -14.22 -11.84 10.83
N THR A 205 -15.33 -11.54 11.50
CA THR A 205 -15.32 -11.00 12.87
C THR A 205 -15.09 -12.08 13.93
N MET A 206 -15.27 -13.36 13.58
CA MET A 206 -15.16 -14.48 14.50
C MET A 206 -14.25 -15.61 14.01
N SER A 207 -13.57 -15.43 12.87
CA SER A 207 -12.80 -16.50 12.25
C SER A 207 -11.40 -16.03 11.85
N MET A 208 -10.42 -16.92 11.98
CA MET A 208 -9.15 -16.82 11.26
C MET A 208 -9.33 -17.50 9.90
N ILE A 209 -9.09 -16.76 8.82
CA ILE A 209 -9.39 -17.19 7.45
C ILE A 209 -8.10 -17.34 6.65
N PRO A 210 -7.56 -18.58 6.47
CA PRO A 210 -6.47 -18.81 5.55
C PRO A 210 -6.93 -18.58 4.11
N THR A 211 -6.14 -17.83 3.33
CA THR A 211 -6.51 -17.52 1.94
C THR A 211 -5.27 -17.28 1.08
N LYS A 212 -5.42 -17.36 -0.21
CA LYS A 212 -4.34 -17.11 -1.16
C LYS A 212 -3.88 -15.65 -1.13
N THR A 213 -2.60 -15.43 -1.37
CA THR A 213 -2.03 -14.11 -1.65
C THR A 213 -0.93 -14.23 -2.70
N GLY A 214 -0.89 -13.30 -3.65
CA GLY A 214 0.21 -13.19 -4.60
C GLY A 214 1.36 -12.32 -4.12
N ALA A 215 1.30 -11.80 -2.88
CA ALA A 215 2.23 -10.78 -2.41
C ALA A 215 3.69 -11.26 -2.33
N ALA A 216 3.92 -12.52 -1.95
CA ALA A 216 5.27 -13.09 -1.90
C ALA A 216 5.86 -13.27 -3.30
N ALA A 217 5.09 -13.84 -4.22
CA ALA A 217 5.52 -14.00 -5.61
C ALA A 217 5.74 -12.64 -6.31
N ALA A 218 4.95 -11.63 -5.96
CA ALA A 218 5.07 -10.27 -6.51
C ALA A 218 6.38 -9.57 -6.13
N VAL A 219 7.10 -10.03 -5.10
CA VAL A 219 8.45 -9.53 -4.77
C VAL A 219 9.40 -9.73 -5.97
N GLY A 220 9.26 -10.81 -6.72
CA GLY A 220 10.04 -11.06 -7.94
C GLY A 220 9.82 -10.04 -9.07
N LEU A 221 8.74 -9.24 -9.03
CA LEU A 221 8.50 -8.14 -9.98
C LEU A 221 9.34 -6.90 -9.64
N VAL A 222 9.68 -6.70 -8.37
CA VAL A 222 10.41 -5.53 -7.88
C VAL A 222 11.88 -5.84 -7.53
N LEU A 223 12.18 -7.11 -7.23
CA LEU A 223 13.51 -7.68 -7.01
C LEU A 223 13.65 -8.93 -7.89
N PRO A 224 14.04 -8.78 -9.18
CA PRO A 224 14.04 -9.88 -10.15
C PRO A 224 14.89 -11.09 -9.75
N GLU A 225 15.94 -10.88 -8.96
CA GLU A 225 16.81 -11.93 -8.43
C GLU A 225 16.10 -12.85 -7.42
N LEU A 226 14.96 -12.43 -6.88
CA LEU A 226 14.11 -13.22 -5.99
C LEU A 226 12.90 -13.87 -6.70
N ASN A 227 12.83 -13.75 -8.03
CA ASN A 227 11.74 -14.37 -8.79
C ASN A 227 11.70 -15.89 -8.58
N GLY A 228 10.53 -16.39 -8.17
CA GLY A 228 10.30 -17.82 -7.91
C GLY A 228 10.91 -18.36 -6.59
N LYS A 229 11.55 -17.51 -5.78
CA LYS A 229 12.17 -17.93 -4.50
C LYS A 229 11.27 -17.75 -3.28
N LEU A 230 10.23 -16.93 -3.39
CA LEU A 230 9.30 -16.65 -2.30
C LEU A 230 7.89 -17.09 -2.69
N ASP A 231 7.23 -17.79 -1.75
CA ASP A 231 5.82 -18.14 -1.82
C ASP A 231 5.16 -17.96 -0.44
N GLY A 232 3.84 -18.07 -0.37
CA GLY A 232 3.15 -17.94 0.91
C GLY A 232 1.65 -17.80 0.78
N PHE A 233 1.02 -17.54 1.93
CA PHE A 233 -0.42 -17.32 2.03
C PHE A 233 -0.75 -16.29 3.11
N ALA A 234 -2.00 -15.86 3.15
CA ALA A 234 -2.52 -14.95 4.16
C ALA A 234 -3.41 -15.69 5.17
N ILE A 235 -3.38 -15.26 6.42
CA ILE A 235 -4.39 -15.60 7.43
C ILE A 235 -5.08 -14.29 7.80
N ARG A 236 -6.34 -14.10 7.36
CA ARG A 236 -7.15 -12.97 7.81
C ARG A 236 -7.61 -13.21 9.24
N VAL A 237 -7.43 -12.20 10.08
CA VAL A 237 -7.77 -12.29 11.52
C VAL A 237 -8.79 -11.22 11.90
N PRO A 238 -9.55 -11.42 13.01
CA PRO A 238 -10.53 -10.45 13.52
C PRO A 238 -9.88 -9.18 14.10
N THR A 239 -9.12 -8.48 13.29
CA THR A 239 -8.41 -7.23 13.63
C THR A 239 -8.70 -6.22 12.53
N ILE A 240 -9.06 -4.98 12.90
CA ILE A 240 -9.53 -3.98 11.95
C ILE A 240 -8.43 -3.42 11.06
N ASN A 241 -7.23 -3.27 11.61
CA ASN A 241 -6.07 -2.70 10.92
C ASN A 241 -4.78 -3.20 11.54
N VAL A 242 -3.67 -3.04 10.85
CA VAL A 242 -2.31 -3.55 11.13
C VAL A 242 -2.19 -5.06 10.94
N SER A 243 -1.21 -5.41 10.16
CA SER A 243 -0.89 -6.77 9.74
C SER A 243 0.57 -7.10 10.05
N LEU A 244 0.90 -8.39 10.04
CA LEU A 244 2.25 -8.90 10.29
C LEU A 244 2.70 -9.79 9.14
N VAL A 245 3.87 -9.52 8.58
CA VAL A 245 4.61 -10.45 7.73
C VAL A 245 5.45 -11.34 8.64
N ASP A 246 5.29 -12.64 8.53
CA ASP A 246 6.11 -13.67 9.14
C ASP A 246 6.82 -14.46 8.03
N LEU A 247 8.13 -14.25 7.88
CA LEU A 247 8.96 -14.84 6.85
C LEU A 247 9.97 -15.82 7.45
N SER A 248 9.96 -17.05 6.94
CA SER A 248 11.03 -18.02 7.15
C SER A 248 11.76 -18.28 5.84
N PHE A 249 13.10 -18.20 5.81
CA PHE A 249 13.87 -18.40 4.61
C PHE A 249 15.21 -19.11 4.88
N ILE A 250 15.78 -19.69 3.84
CA ILE A 250 17.12 -20.28 3.85
C ILE A 250 18.09 -19.24 3.28
N ALA A 251 19.05 -18.81 4.10
CA ALA A 251 20.17 -17.97 3.66
C ALA A 251 21.20 -18.79 2.88
N LYS A 252 22.02 -18.12 2.03
CA LYS A 252 23.10 -18.80 1.29
C LYS A 252 24.28 -19.22 2.17
N ARG A 253 24.39 -18.66 3.36
CA ARG A 253 25.41 -18.99 4.36
C ARG A 253 24.84 -18.96 5.77
N ASP A 254 25.58 -19.50 6.72
CA ASP A 254 25.25 -19.37 8.12
C ASP A 254 25.26 -17.90 8.56
N THR A 255 24.39 -17.57 9.49
CA THR A 255 24.21 -16.23 10.06
C THR A 255 23.83 -16.31 11.54
N THR A 256 23.69 -15.15 12.19
CA THR A 256 23.25 -15.05 13.58
C THR A 256 22.14 -14.03 13.74
N VAL A 257 21.45 -14.06 14.89
CA VAL A 257 20.41 -13.09 15.23
C VAL A 257 21.00 -11.66 15.24
N GLU A 258 22.17 -11.50 15.80
CA GLU A 258 22.89 -10.23 15.91
C GLU A 258 23.19 -9.66 14.53
N GLU A 259 23.66 -10.49 13.60
CA GLU A 259 23.95 -10.07 12.23
C GLU A 259 22.68 -9.64 11.51
N ILE A 260 21.60 -10.44 11.55
CA ILE A 260 20.30 -10.08 10.95
C ILE A 260 19.80 -8.75 11.50
N ASN A 261 19.81 -8.58 12.81
CA ASN A 261 19.31 -7.38 13.46
C ASN A 261 20.18 -6.16 13.11
N ALA A 262 21.51 -6.31 13.01
CA ALA A 262 22.41 -5.24 12.62
C ALA A 262 22.18 -4.80 11.15
N LEU A 263 21.99 -5.74 10.23
CA LEU A 263 21.68 -5.47 8.83
C LEU A 263 20.37 -4.68 8.68
N MET A 264 19.32 -5.13 9.39
CA MET A 264 18.02 -4.47 9.34
C MET A 264 18.06 -3.06 9.96
N LYS A 265 18.81 -2.91 11.07
CA LYS A 265 19.01 -1.58 11.69
C LYS A 265 19.73 -0.63 10.75
N ALA A 266 20.83 -1.08 10.14
CA ALA A 266 21.59 -0.27 9.19
C ALA A 266 20.74 0.15 7.97
N ALA A 267 19.88 -0.75 7.46
CA ALA A 267 18.98 -0.43 6.36
C ALA A 267 17.92 0.61 6.76
N ALA A 268 17.33 0.48 7.97
CA ALA A 268 16.33 1.40 8.49
C ALA A 268 16.90 2.81 8.78
N GLU A 269 18.17 2.91 9.18
CA GLU A 269 18.86 4.17 9.42
C GLU A 269 19.49 4.77 8.15
N GLY A 270 19.63 3.95 7.09
CA GLY A 270 20.25 4.29 5.81
C GLY A 270 19.27 4.43 4.65
N ASP A 271 19.47 3.61 3.62
CA ASP A 271 18.76 3.72 2.32
C ASP A 271 17.25 3.51 2.39
N LEU A 272 16.75 2.80 3.40
CA LEU A 272 15.32 2.54 3.61
C LEU A 272 14.71 3.42 4.71
N LYS A 273 15.38 4.48 5.11
CA LYS A 273 14.83 5.44 6.08
C LYS A 273 13.44 5.91 5.66
N GLU A 274 12.52 5.99 6.61
CA GLU A 274 11.08 6.31 6.45
C GLU A 274 10.25 5.20 5.76
N VAL A 275 10.88 4.23 5.09
CA VAL A 275 10.22 3.07 4.49
C VAL A 275 10.25 1.86 5.41
N LEU A 276 11.40 1.64 6.05
CA LEU A 276 11.65 0.59 7.01
C LEU A 276 11.96 1.21 8.39
N THR A 277 11.36 0.68 9.45
CA THR A 277 11.73 1.02 10.83
C THR A 277 12.27 -0.19 11.58
N TYR A 278 12.96 0.04 12.68
CA TYR A 278 13.59 -0.99 13.51
C TYR A 278 13.02 -0.92 14.93
N GLN A 279 12.36 -2.00 15.39
CA GLN A 279 11.73 -2.09 16.70
C GLN A 279 12.52 -2.96 17.65
N THR A 280 12.61 -2.51 18.92
CA THR A 280 13.29 -3.20 20.01
C THR A 280 12.40 -3.45 21.22
N GLU A 281 11.19 -2.91 21.21
CA GLU A 281 10.22 -3.03 22.29
C GLU A 281 9.21 -4.15 21.99
N PRO A 282 8.65 -4.82 23.01
CA PRO A 282 7.65 -5.86 22.85
C PRO A 282 6.26 -5.26 22.51
N LEU A 283 6.09 -4.82 21.27
CA LEU A 283 4.89 -4.17 20.76
C LEU A 283 3.91 -5.17 20.14
N VAL A 284 2.65 -4.72 19.99
CA VAL A 284 1.58 -5.48 19.34
C VAL A 284 0.94 -4.67 18.20
N SER A 285 0.03 -5.26 17.45
CA SER A 285 -0.52 -4.66 16.23
C SER A 285 -1.05 -3.23 16.41
N VAL A 286 -1.76 -2.94 17.50
CA VAL A 286 -2.37 -1.61 17.72
C VAL A 286 -1.34 -0.49 17.86
N ASP A 287 -0.12 -0.82 18.30
CA ASP A 287 0.97 0.16 18.48
C ASP A 287 1.53 0.67 17.13
N PHE A 288 1.28 -0.07 16.05
CA PHE A 288 1.66 0.31 14.69
C PHE A 288 0.51 0.96 13.90
N ASN A 289 -0.65 1.14 14.53
CA ASN A 289 -1.76 1.82 13.87
C ASN A 289 -1.37 3.26 13.54
N HIS A 290 -1.66 3.68 12.31
CA HIS A 290 -1.29 5.02 11.81
C HIS A 290 0.23 5.25 11.64
N ASN A 291 1.02 4.18 11.61
CA ASN A 291 2.45 4.27 11.32
C ASN A 291 2.66 4.43 9.79
N PRO A 292 3.40 5.47 9.33
CA PRO A 292 3.58 5.73 7.90
C PRO A 292 4.62 4.83 7.21
N ALA A 293 5.42 4.07 7.96
CA ALA A 293 6.40 3.18 7.35
C ALA A 293 5.72 1.99 6.65
N SER A 294 6.33 1.53 5.57
CA SER A 294 5.88 0.33 4.85
C SER A 294 6.13 -0.96 5.61
N SER A 295 7.19 -0.99 6.41
CA SER A 295 7.69 -2.18 7.09
C SER A 295 8.29 -1.78 8.43
N ASN A 296 7.84 -2.39 9.53
CA ASN A 296 8.34 -2.14 10.88
C ASN A 296 8.97 -3.44 11.40
N PHE A 297 10.25 -3.62 11.15
CA PHE A 297 10.99 -4.83 11.51
C PHE A 297 11.05 -5.00 13.02
N ASP A 298 10.63 -6.16 13.50
CA ASP A 298 10.62 -6.49 14.93
C ASP A 298 11.85 -7.35 15.28
N SER A 299 12.89 -6.71 15.82
CA SER A 299 14.15 -7.36 16.16
C SER A 299 14.03 -8.36 17.32
N THR A 300 12.97 -8.27 18.11
CA THR A 300 12.72 -9.16 19.26
C THR A 300 12.23 -10.55 18.83
N LEU A 301 11.69 -10.65 17.60
CA LEU A 301 11.13 -11.88 17.03
C LEU A 301 12.10 -12.61 16.09
N THR A 302 13.31 -12.09 15.85
CA THR A 302 14.31 -12.73 15.00
C THR A 302 14.75 -14.07 15.57
N LYS A 303 14.73 -15.13 14.74
CA LYS A 303 15.25 -16.47 15.08
C LYS A 303 16.17 -16.96 13.97
N VAL A 304 17.26 -17.62 14.37
CA VAL A 304 18.25 -18.21 13.46
C VAL A 304 18.63 -19.60 13.92
N SER A 305 18.72 -20.55 12.99
CA SER A 305 19.25 -21.89 13.19
C SER A 305 20.11 -22.28 11.97
N GLY A 306 21.42 -22.04 12.06
CA GLY A 306 22.33 -22.16 10.94
C GLY A 306 21.94 -21.20 9.81
N ARG A 307 21.52 -21.74 8.66
CA ARG A 307 21.03 -20.96 7.51
C ARG A 307 19.52 -20.68 7.53
N LEU A 308 18.77 -21.33 8.43
CA LEU A 308 17.33 -21.06 8.56
C LEU A 308 17.11 -19.81 9.39
N VAL A 309 16.51 -18.82 8.79
CA VAL A 309 16.22 -17.50 9.38
C VAL A 309 14.71 -17.29 9.42
N LYS A 310 14.22 -16.78 10.55
CA LYS A 310 12.83 -16.31 10.72
C LYS A 310 12.85 -14.87 11.16
N VAL A 311 12.12 -14.02 10.44
CA VAL A 311 11.97 -12.59 10.70
C VAL A 311 10.51 -12.17 10.62
N SER A 312 10.15 -11.14 11.36
CA SER A 312 8.81 -10.60 11.38
C SER A 312 8.82 -9.09 11.19
N SER A 313 7.82 -8.57 10.49
CA SER A 313 7.66 -7.13 10.28
C SER A 313 6.19 -6.73 10.31
N TRP A 314 5.88 -5.72 11.11
CA TRP A 314 4.56 -5.12 11.23
C TRP A 314 4.33 -4.08 10.14
N TYR A 315 3.07 -3.89 9.72
CA TYR A 315 2.71 -2.83 8.80
C TYR A 315 1.25 -2.40 8.97
N ASP A 316 1.05 -1.09 9.00
CA ASP A 316 -0.30 -0.56 8.82
C ASP A 316 -0.68 -0.73 7.36
N ASN A 317 -1.52 -1.74 7.07
CA ASN A 317 -1.87 -2.13 5.70
C ASN A 317 -2.70 -1.08 4.96
N GLU A 318 -3.21 -0.07 5.66
CA GLU A 318 -3.90 1.08 5.08
C GLU A 318 -3.02 2.32 5.05
N TRP A 319 -2.48 2.74 6.21
CA TRP A 319 -1.78 4.02 6.35
C TRP A 319 -0.39 4.02 5.71
N GLY A 320 0.42 3.01 6.00
CA GLY A 320 1.75 2.88 5.40
C GLY A 320 1.66 2.82 3.86
N PHE A 321 0.74 2.01 3.33
CA PHE A 321 0.50 1.90 1.90
C PHE A 321 0.02 3.23 1.28
N SER A 322 -0.86 3.97 1.96
CA SER A 322 -1.37 5.26 1.51
C SER A 322 -0.28 6.33 1.41
N ASN A 323 0.67 6.35 2.34
CA ASN A 323 1.84 7.20 2.26
C ASN A 323 2.70 6.85 1.04
N ARG A 324 2.91 5.57 0.74
CA ARG A 324 3.65 5.14 -0.46
C ARG A 324 2.96 5.53 -1.76
N MET A 325 1.65 5.60 -1.81
CA MET A 325 0.94 6.14 -2.99
C MET A 325 1.35 7.58 -3.29
N LEU A 326 1.52 8.42 -2.27
CA LEU A 326 1.97 9.82 -2.42
C LEU A 326 3.44 9.87 -2.88
N ASP A 327 4.33 9.09 -2.27
CA ASP A 327 5.75 9.08 -2.63
C ASP A 327 5.96 8.54 -4.06
N THR A 328 5.24 7.48 -4.44
CA THR A 328 5.28 6.93 -5.79
C THR A 328 4.72 7.92 -6.82
N THR A 329 3.75 8.76 -6.45
CA THR A 329 3.24 9.83 -7.30
C THR A 329 4.35 10.81 -7.67
N VAL A 330 5.10 11.29 -6.70
CA VAL A 330 6.23 12.20 -6.94
C VAL A 330 7.31 11.50 -7.77
N ALA A 331 7.67 10.26 -7.42
CA ALA A 331 8.68 9.50 -8.16
C ALA A 331 8.30 9.31 -9.64
N LEU A 332 7.03 8.98 -9.94
CA LEU A 332 6.53 8.82 -11.30
C LEU A 332 6.58 10.13 -12.11
N MET A 333 6.26 11.25 -11.47
CA MET A 333 6.23 12.56 -12.14
C MET A 333 7.62 13.19 -12.31
N THR A 334 8.61 12.74 -11.55
CA THR A 334 10.01 13.20 -11.62
C THR A 334 10.92 12.22 -12.35
N ALA A 335 10.41 11.10 -12.82
CA ALA A 335 11.15 10.11 -13.60
C ALA A 335 11.70 10.70 -14.91
N LYS A 336 12.90 10.27 -15.29
CA LYS A 336 13.62 10.74 -16.50
C LYS A 336 13.34 9.90 -17.73
#